data_5c2d4d05648bdaee5984866d980f12dd
#
_entry.id   5c2d4d05648bdaee5984866d980f12dd
#
_cell.length_a   1.000
_cell.length_b   1.000
_cell.length_c   1.000
_cell.angle_alpha   90.00
_cell.angle_beta   90.00
_cell.angle_gamma   90.00
#
_symmetry.space_group_name_H-M   'P 1'
#
loop_
_entity.id
_entity.type
_entity.pdbx_description
1 polymer ?
#
loop_
_entity_poly.entity_id
_entity_poly.type
_entity_poly.pdbx_seq_one_letter_code
_entity_poly.pdbx_strand_id
1 'polypeptide(L)'
;MAIGMFLPTKIQNPVEGCGKESYNPKSFWHPWGDHKHRGIDIFARKGTPVHPAIGGIVVATAHNKGAGGNCILVLSSGLRLHYYAHLSEIDTHAGAIVSRKSIIGKVGDTGNAKGKPAHLHYSIATIIPQGDWRWDPKFCTIFINPIKEME
;
A
#
# COMPACT_ATOMS: atom_id res chain seq x y z
N MET A 1 24.37 16.35 2.83
CA MET A 1 23.81 16.95 1.63
C MET A 1 22.45 16.36 1.26
N ALA A 2 21.61 17.18 0.70
CA ALA A 2 20.23 16.83 0.36
C ALA A 2 20.09 15.68 -0.65
N ILE A 3 21.12 15.40 -1.44
CA ILE A 3 21.09 14.35 -2.48
C ILE A 3 20.70 12.99 -1.89
N GLY A 4 21.24 12.64 -0.71
CA GLY A 4 20.93 11.38 -0.07
C GLY A 4 19.48 11.22 0.36
N MET A 5 18.74 12.32 0.53
CA MET A 5 17.34 12.29 0.94
C MET A 5 16.40 11.87 -0.19
N PHE A 6 16.84 11.98 -1.44
CA PHE A 6 16.04 11.66 -2.61
C PHE A 6 16.42 10.34 -3.27
N LEU A 7 17.40 9.61 -2.69
CA LEU A 7 17.73 8.29 -3.20
C LEU A 7 16.54 7.36 -2.99
N PRO A 8 16.09 6.68 -4.05
CA PRO A 8 14.98 5.74 -3.91
C PRO A 8 15.38 4.64 -2.93
N THR A 9 14.62 4.52 -1.86
CA THR A 9 14.82 3.45 -0.89
C THR A 9 13.96 2.27 -1.32
N LYS A 10 14.60 1.15 -1.54
CA LYS A 10 13.92 -0.08 -1.89
C LYS A 10 12.93 -0.46 -0.79
N ILE A 11 11.72 -0.80 -1.17
CA ILE A 11 10.69 -1.23 -0.23
C ILE A 11 10.66 -2.76 -0.15
N GLN A 12 10.09 -3.28 0.93
CA GLN A 12 9.82 -4.70 1.09
C GLN A 12 8.38 -5.03 0.69
N ASN A 13 8.10 -6.32 0.44
CA ASN A 13 6.71 -6.77 0.37
C ASN A 13 6.09 -6.58 1.75
N PRO A 14 4.99 -5.82 1.85
CA PRO A 14 4.39 -5.51 3.16
C PRO A 14 3.70 -6.70 3.83
N VAL A 15 3.44 -7.78 3.10
CA VAL A 15 2.77 -8.96 3.68
C VAL A 15 3.82 -9.98 4.10
N GLU A 16 3.79 -10.35 5.38
CA GLU A 16 4.77 -11.26 5.97
C GLU A 16 4.81 -12.59 5.22
N GLY A 17 6.02 -13.04 4.91
CA GLY A 17 6.26 -14.33 4.26
C GLY A 17 5.88 -14.41 2.78
N CYS A 18 5.44 -13.31 2.17
CA CYS A 18 5.03 -13.29 0.77
C CYS A 18 6.14 -12.84 -0.16
N GLY A 19 6.23 -13.49 -1.32
CA GLY A 19 7.16 -13.16 -2.38
C GLY A 19 6.45 -12.78 -3.67
N LYS A 20 7.15 -12.85 -4.78
CA LYS A 20 6.65 -12.46 -6.11
C LYS A 20 5.45 -13.29 -6.58
N GLU A 21 5.29 -14.49 -6.05
CA GLU A 21 4.17 -15.38 -6.40
C GLU A 21 2.84 -14.90 -5.82
N SER A 22 2.86 -13.97 -4.88
CA SER A 22 1.66 -13.53 -4.17
C SER A 22 0.88 -12.43 -4.91
N TYR A 23 1.42 -11.88 -5.98
CA TYR A 23 0.74 -10.83 -6.75
C TYR A 23 0.99 -10.99 -8.24
N ASN A 24 0.06 -10.44 -9.04
CA ASN A 24 0.21 -10.43 -10.50
C ASN A 24 1.09 -9.23 -10.91
N PRO A 25 2.25 -9.47 -11.57
CA PRO A 25 3.15 -8.38 -11.96
C PRO A 25 2.56 -7.39 -12.96
N LYS A 26 1.44 -7.73 -13.59
CA LYS A 26 0.75 -6.86 -14.55
C LYS A 26 -0.46 -6.16 -13.96
N SER A 27 -0.70 -6.28 -12.65
CA SER A 27 -1.91 -5.75 -12.02
C SER A 27 -1.91 -4.24 -11.85
N PHE A 28 -0.75 -3.63 -11.69
CA PHE A 28 -0.66 -2.17 -11.54
C PHE A 28 -1.11 -1.49 -12.83
N TRP A 29 -2.01 -0.52 -12.68
CA TRP A 29 -2.57 0.29 -13.75
C TRP A 29 -3.39 -0.50 -14.78
N HIS A 30 -3.73 -1.73 -14.47
CA HIS A 30 -4.63 -2.54 -15.29
C HIS A 30 -6.03 -1.92 -15.30
N PRO A 31 -6.75 -1.91 -16.44
CA PRO A 31 -8.14 -1.43 -16.49
C PRO A 31 -9.03 -2.17 -15.48
N TRP A 32 -9.80 -1.41 -14.71
CA TRP A 32 -10.67 -1.93 -13.67
C TRP A 32 -12.02 -1.21 -13.76
N GLY A 33 -12.92 -1.70 -14.59
CA GLY A 33 -14.18 -1.00 -14.87
C GLY A 33 -13.91 0.35 -15.54
N ASP A 34 -14.37 1.43 -14.91
CA ASP A 34 -14.23 2.80 -15.41
C ASP A 34 -12.93 3.50 -14.98
N HIS A 35 -12.05 2.80 -14.28
CA HIS A 35 -10.79 3.37 -13.79
C HIS A 35 -9.66 2.34 -13.87
N LYS A 36 -8.46 2.76 -13.52
CA LYS A 36 -7.28 1.91 -13.45
C LYS A 36 -7.07 1.36 -12.04
N HIS A 37 -6.45 0.19 -11.93
CA HIS A 37 -6.02 -0.38 -10.66
C HIS A 37 -4.80 0.39 -10.16
N ARG A 38 -4.96 1.19 -9.12
CA ARG A 38 -3.97 2.18 -8.66
C ARG A 38 -2.86 1.59 -7.79
N GLY A 39 -2.90 0.30 -7.56
CA GLY A 39 -1.91 -0.41 -6.75
C GLY A 39 -1.80 -1.86 -7.17
N ILE A 40 -1.41 -2.69 -6.23
CA ILE A 40 -1.34 -4.13 -6.42
C ILE A 40 -2.12 -4.84 -5.32
N ASP A 41 -2.61 -6.03 -5.62
CA ASP A 41 -3.26 -6.91 -4.66
C ASP A 41 -2.29 -8.05 -4.32
N ILE A 42 -1.96 -8.16 -3.05
CA ILE A 42 -1.04 -9.18 -2.54
C ILE A 42 -1.90 -10.21 -1.80
N PHE A 43 -1.99 -11.40 -2.34
CA PHE A 43 -2.86 -12.45 -1.81
C PHE A 43 -2.16 -13.22 -0.70
N ALA A 44 -2.86 -13.35 0.41
CA ALA A 44 -2.39 -14.09 1.59
C ALA A 44 -3.59 -14.51 2.43
N ARG A 45 -3.37 -15.46 3.32
CA ARG A 45 -4.40 -15.91 4.25
C ARG A 45 -4.85 -14.76 5.15
N LYS A 46 -6.15 -14.67 5.39
CA LYS A 46 -6.71 -13.71 6.35
C LYS A 46 -6.02 -13.86 7.71
N GLY A 47 -5.61 -12.73 8.27
CA GLY A 47 -4.88 -12.70 9.54
C GLY A 47 -3.36 -12.66 9.39
N THR A 48 -2.82 -12.78 8.18
CA THR A 48 -1.38 -12.66 7.95
C THR A 48 -0.91 -11.25 8.33
N PRO A 49 0.18 -11.12 9.10
CA PRO A 49 0.67 -9.80 9.52
C PRO A 49 1.06 -8.93 8.32
N VAL A 50 0.75 -7.65 8.46
CA VAL A 50 1.14 -6.60 7.50
C VAL A 50 2.15 -5.68 8.19
N HIS A 51 3.27 -5.46 7.51
CA HIS A 51 4.33 -4.55 7.93
C HIS A 51 4.36 -3.34 6.99
N PRO A 52 4.85 -2.17 7.43
CA PRO A 52 5.11 -1.10 6.47
C PRO A 52 6.10 -1.57 5.40
N ALA A 53 5.82 -1.25 4.15
CA ALA A 53 6.75 -1.52 3.06
C ALA A 53 8.07 -0.78 3.27
N ILE A 54 7.97 0.39 3.90
CA ILE A 54 9.10 1.21 4.38
C ILE A 54 8.61 1.97 5.61
N GLY A 55 9.51 2.29 6.53
CA GLY A 55 9.15 3.03 7.73
C GLY A 55 8.66 4.43 7.46
N GLY A 56 7.90 4.98 8.38
CA GLY A 56 7.34 6.32 8.28
C GLY A 56 6.44 6.65 9.45
N ILE A 57 5.55 7.61 9.24
CA ILE A 57 4.57 8.01 10.24
C ILE A 57 3.16 7.65 9.74
N VAL A 58 2.35 7.06 10.61
CA VAL A 58 0.94 6.80 10.31
C VAL A 58 0.19 8.12 10.33
N VAL A 59 -0.37 8.53 9.20
CA VAL A 59 -1.08 9.81 9.09
C VAL A 59 -2.58 9.66 9.23
N ALA A 60 -3.12 8.46 8.94
CA ALA A 60 -4.55 8.21 9.06
C ALA A 60 -4.84 6.71 9.14
N THR A 61 -5.95 6.38 9.80
CA THR A 61 -6.55 5.06 9.77
C THR A 61 -8.05 5.24 9.49
N ALA A 62 -8.66 4.24 8.85
CA ALA A 62 -10.09 4.23 8.62
C ALA A 62 -10.63 2.84 8.93
N HIS A 63 -11.66 2.78 9.76
CA HIS A 63 -12.26 1.55 10.20
C HIS A 63 -13.54 1.29 9.43
N ASN A 64 -13.54 0.26 8.59
CA ASN A 64 -14.70 -0.24 7.86
C ASN A 64 -15.47 0.85 7.10
N LYS A 65 -14.71 1.69 6.38
CA LYS A 65 -15.26 2.79 5.60
C LYS A 65 -14.96 2.64 4.11
N GLY A 66 -15.98 2.81 3.29
CA GLY A 66 -15.86 2.84 1.84
C GLY A 66 -15.32 1.55 1.23
N ALA A 67 -14.81 1.67 0.02
CA ALA A 67 -14.32 0.55 -0.76
C ALA A 67 -13.10 -0.15 -0.13
N GLY A 68 -12.27 0.60 0.58
CA GLY A 68 -11.06 0.05 1.21
C GLY A 68 -11.31 -0.74 2.48
N GLY A 69 -12.45 -0.54 3.14
CA GLY A 69 -12.75 -1.18 4.41
C GLY A 69 -11.87 -0.65 5.54
N ASN A 70 -11.09 -1.53 6.17
CA ASN A 70 -10.09 -1.12 7.15
C ASN A 70 -8.80 -0.75 6.44
N CYS A 71 -8.35 0.51 6.61
CA CYS A 71 -7.23 1.07 5.88
C CYS A 71 -6.25 1.81 6.78
N ILE A 72 -5.00 1.89 6.32
CA ILE A 72 -3.93 2.64 6.98
C ILE A 72 -3.20 3.45 5.91
N LEU A 73 -2.88 4.71 6.23
CA LEU A 73 -2.00 5.56 5.41
C LEU A 73 -0.71 5.85 6.19
N VAL A 74 0.42 5.56 5.57
CA VAL A 74 1.75 5.84 6.13
C VAL A 74 2.50 6.80 5.21
N LEU A 75 2.97 7.90 5.76
CA LEU A 75 3.81 8.86 5.02
C LEU A 75 5.27 8.49 5.23
N SER A 76 5.99 8.28 4.14
CA SER A 76 7.43 8.00 4.16
C SER A 76 8.23 9.13 3.52
N SER A 77 9.56 9.00 3.54
CA SER A 77 10.46 9.93 2.85
C SER A 77 10.13 10.04 1.36
N GLY A 78 10.44 11.17 0.74
CA GLY A 78 10.10 11.43 -0.65
C GLY A 78 8.63 11.81 -0.86
N LEU A 79 7.91 12.17 0.21
CA LEU A 79 6.49 12.53 0.16
C LEU A 79 5.64 11.43 -0.47
N ARG A 80 5.89 10.18 -0.07
CA ARG A 80 5.15 9.01 -0.52
C ARG A 80 4.13 8.62 0.53
N LEU A 81 2.88 8.47 0.10
CA LEU A 81 1.79 7.94 0.94
C LEU A 81 1.57 6.47 0.56
N HIS A 82 1.77 5.60 1.52
CA HIS A 82 1.56 4.16 1.39
C HIS A 82 0.18 3.81 1.94
N TYR A 83 -0.66 3.25 1.11
CA TYR A 83 -2.04 2.90 1.43
C TYR A 83 -2.17 1.39 1.54
N TYR A 84 -2.67 0.93 2.69
CA TYR A 84 -2.89 -0.47 3.01
C TYR A 84 -4.37 -0.69 3.25
N ALA A 85 -5.03 -1.50 2.44
CA ALA A 85 -6.49 -1.64 2.47
C ALA A 85 -6.96 -3.09 2.62
N HIS A 86 -8.23 -3.25 2.88
CA HIS A 86 -8.96 -4.52 3.09
C HIS A 86 -8.49 -5.29 4.32
N LEU A 87 -7.91 -4.60 5.29
CA LEU A 87 -7.38 -5.24 6.50
C LEU A 87 -8.50 -5.87 7.34
N SER A 88 -8.21 -7.01 7.96
CA SER A 88 -9.09 -7.60 8.96
C SER A 88 -8.94 -6.91 10.31
N GLU A 89 -7.77 -6.31 10.57
CA GLU A 89 -7.45 -5.68 11.83
C GLU A 89 -6.46 -4.54 11.59
N ILE A 90 -6.64 -3.45 12.34
CA ILE A 90 -5.70 -2.31 12.35
C ILE A 90 -5.00 -2.34 13.71
N ASP A 91 -3.67 -2.47 13.71
CA ASP A 91 -2.85 -2.60 14.92
C ASP A 91 -1.98 -1.37 15.15
N THR A 92 -2.36 -0.22 14.62
CA THR A 92 -1.66 1.04 14.78
C THR A 92 -2.65 2.20 14.86
N HIS A 93 -2.15 3.41 14.99
CA HIS A 93 -2.99 4.62 15.10
C HIS A 93 -2.29 5.80 14.44
N ALA A 94 -3.05 6.82 14.11
CA ALA A 94 -2.51 8.07 13.57
C ALA A 94 -1.50 8.69 14.54
N GLY A 95 -0.37 9.13 14.01
CA GLY A 95 0.74 9.70 14.80
C GLY A 95 1.81 8.68 15.16
N ALA A 96 1.57 7.38 15.03
CA ALA A 96 2.57 6.37 15.35
C ALA A 96 3.74 6.43 14.37
N ILE A 97 4.96 6.30 14.87
CA ILE A 97 6.16 6.11 14.07
C ILE A 97 6.37 4.61 13.92
N VAL A 98 6.44 4.13 12.69
CA VAL A 98 6.51 2.71 12.40
C VAL A 98 7.74 2.40 11.53
N SER A 99 8.26 1.19 11.68
CA SER A 99 9.40 0.69 10.91
C SER A 99 8.98 -0.53 10.09
N ARG A 100 9.87 -1.02 9.24
CA ARG A 100 9.63 -2.25 8.46
C ARG A 100 9.34 -3.47 9.33
N LYS A 101 9.75 -3.47 10.60
CA LYS A 101 9.54 -4.57 11.54
C LYS A 101 8.22 -4.46 12.30
N SER A 102 7.61 -3.28 12.31
CA SER A 102 6.33 -3.08 13.00
C SER A 102 5.24 -3.90 12.33
N ILE A 103 4.32 -4.43 13.13
CA ILE A 103 3.08 -5.02 12.60
C ILE A 103 2.02 -3.94 12.71
N ILE A 104 1.50 -3.49 11.57
CA ILE A 104 0.52 -2.40 11.53
C ILE A 104 -0.92 -2.89 11.36
N GLY A 105 -1.09 -4.13 10.94
CA GLY A 105 -2.41 -4.72 10.74
C GLY A 105 -2.31 -6.15 10.23
N LYS A 106 -3.44 -6.68 9.80
CA LYS A 106 -3.53 -8.05 9.27
C LYS A 106 -4.35 -8.08 8.00
N VAL A 107 -3.95 -8.94 7.06
CA VAL A 107 -4.64 -9.16 5.79
C VAL A 107 -6.09 -9.57 6.06
N GLY A 108 -7.00 -9.07 5.23
CA GLY A 108 -8.41 -9.38 5.34
C GLY A 108 -9.15 -9.31 4.01
N ASP A 109 -10.45 -9.11 4.13
CA ASP A 109 -11.36 -9.02 3.00
C ASP A 109 -12.45 -7.96 3.24
N THR A 110 -12.09 -6.90 3.97
CA THR A 110 -13.03 -5.81 4.29
C THR A 110 -13.25 -4.88 3.10
N GLY A 111 -14.28 -4.05 3.20
CA GLY A 111 -14.65 -3.16 2.11
C GLY A 111 -15.18 -3.92 0.90
N ASN A 112 -14.80 -3.49 -0.29
CA ASN A 112 -15.26 -4.14 -1.54
C ASN A 112 -14.57 -5.49 -1.82
N ALA A 113 -13.64 -5.91 -0.97
CA ALA A 113 -13.03 -7.24 -1.04
C ALA A 113 -13.90 -8.32 -0.37
N LYS A 114 -14.99 -7.94 0.28
CA LYS A 114 -15.88 -8.89 0.96
C LYS A 114 -16.37 -9.97 -0.01
N GLY A 115 -16.21 -11.22 0.41
CA GLY A 115 -16.60 -12.37 -0.41
C GLY A 115 -15.59 -12.77 -1.49
N LYS A 116 -14.46 -12.06 -1.57
CA LYS A 116 -13.36 -12.36 -2.48
C LYS A 116 -12.21 -13.02 -1.70
N PRO A 117 -11.24 -13.66 -2.38
CA PRO A 117 -10.04 -14.14 -1.69
C PRO A 117 -9.35 -13.03 -0.92
N ALA A 118 -8.92 -13.33 0.30
CA ALA A 118 -8.27 -12.35 1.16
C ALA A 118 -6.99 -11.83 0.51
N HIS A 119 -6.79 -10.52 0.57
CA HIS A 119 -5.61 -9.88 0.00
C HIS A 119 -5.40 -8.50 0.63
N LEU A 120 -4.16 -8.03 0.58
CA LEU A 120 -3.84 -6.65 0.85
C LEU A 120 -3.86 -5.88 -0.46
N HIS A 121 -4.67 -4.82 -0.54
CA HIS A 121 -4.51 -3.83 -1.60
C HIS A 121 -3.50 -2.81 -1.12
N TYR A 122 -2.40 -2.67 -1.87
CA TYR A 122 -1.31 -1.77 -1.52
C TYR A 122 -1.04 -0.80 -2.65
N SER A 123 -1.02 0.50 -2.35
CA SER A 123 -0.70 1.53 -3.33
C SER A 123 0.23 2.58 -2.75
N ILE A 124 0.95 3.26 -3.64
CA ILE A 124 1.85 4.37 -3.30
C ILE A 124 1.40 5.59 -4.08
N ALA A 125 0.99 6.63 -3.36
CA ALA A 125 0.61 7.92 -3.93
C ALA A 125 1.68 8.96 -3.61
N THR A 126 1.83 9.97 -4.48
CA THR A 126 2.78 11.05 -4.27
C THR A 126 2.32 12.29 -5.03
N ILE A 127 2.84 13.46 -4.63
CA ILE A 127 2.67 14.72 -5.36
C ILE A 127 3.88 15.05 -6.23
N ILE A 128 4.94 14.25 -6.15
CA ILE A 128 6.19 14.44 -6.90
C ILE A 128 6.37 13.27 -7.86
N PRO A 129 6.42 13.49 -9.19
CA PRO A 129 6.70 12.42 -10.13
C PRO A 129 8.05 11.77 -9.82
N GLN A 130 8.03 10.46 -9.58
CA GLN A 130 9.21 9.67 -9.23
C GLN A 130 8.94 8.19 -9.50
N GLY A 131 9.99 7.43 -9.79
CA GLY A 131 9.86 6.01 -10.07
C GLY A 131 9.03 5.74 -11.32
N ASP A 132 8.39 4.59 -11.36
CA ASP A 132 7.44 4.22 -12.43
C ASP A 132 6.05 4.73 -12.08
N TRP A 133 5.77 5.99 -12.42
CA TRP A 133 4.57 6.70 -12.00
C TRP A 133 3.51 6.81 -13.09
N ARG A 134 2.25 7.00 -12.64
CA ARG A 134 1.08 7.26 -13.49
C ARG A 134 0.25 8.39 -12.88
N TRP A 135 -0.29 9.24 -13.74
CA TRP A 135 -1.21 10.29 -13.33
C TRP A 135 -2.65 9.77 -13.36
N ASP A 136 -3.38 9.99 -12.27
CA ASP A 136 -4.81 9.67 -12.19
C ASP A 136 -5.62 10.97 -12.15
N PRO A 137 -6.33 11.31 -13.24
CA PRO A 137 -7.11 12.55 -13.28
C PRO A 137 -8.33 12.51 -12.34
N LYS A 138 -8.84 11.32 -12.01
CA LYS A 138 -10.01 11.19 -11.13
C LYS A 138 -9.68 11.69 -9.71
N PHE A 139 -8.49 11.39 -9.21
CA PHE A 139 -8.05 11.84 -7.89
C PHE A 139 -7.03 12.97 -7.93
N CYS A 140 -6.68 13.46 -9.12
CA CYS A 140 -5.61 14.46 -9.28
C CYS A 140 -4.35 14.04 -8.51
N THR A 141 -3.95 12.78 -8.65
CA THR A 141 -2.91 12.16 -7.84
C THR A 141 -1.98 11.33 -8.73
N ILE A 142 -0.72 11.29 -8.33
CA ILE A 142 0.29 10.43 -8.96
C ILE A 142 0.38 9.14 -8.16
N PHE A 143 0.33 8.00 -8.86
CA PHE A 143 0.56 6.68 -8.26
C PHE A 143 1.85 6.08 -8.80
N ILE A 144 2.57 5.39 -7.93
CA ILE A 144 3.86 4.75 -8.24
C ILE A 144 3.64 3.24 -8.29
N ASN A 145 4.25 2.57 -9.28
CA ASN A 145 4.17 1.12 -9.36
C ASN A 145 4.91 0.46 -8.20
N PRO A 146 4.22 -0.17 -7.24
CA PRO A 146 4.87 -0.76 -6.08
C PRO A 146 5.81 -1.91 -6.45
N ILE A 147 5.51 -2.64 -7.53
CA ILE A 147 6.30 -3.79 -7.96
C ILE A 147 7.73 -3.36 -8.29
N LYS A 148 7.88 -2.25 -9.01
CA LYS A 148 9.20 -1.72 -9.38
C LYS A 148 10.00 -1.28 -8.16
N GLU A 149 9.32 -0.79 -7.13
CA GLU A 149 9.98 -0.34 -5.90
C GLU A 149 10.44 -1.49 -5.01
N MET A 150 9.86 -2.68 -5.18
CA MET A 150 10.25 -3.90 -4.46
C MET A 150 11.38 -4.68 -5.14
N GLU A 151 11.68 -4.38 -6.39
CA GLU A 151 12.72 -5.09 -7.17
C GLU A 151 14.16 -4.83 -6.71
#